data_9274d4fc752c923996fb9e92cc855ea7
#
_entry.id   9274d4fc752c923996fb9e92cc855ea7
#
_cell.length_a   1.000
_cell.length_b   1.000
_cell.length_c   1.000
_cell.angle_alpha   90.00
_cell.angle_beta   90.00
_cell.angle_gamma   90.00
#
_symmetry.space_group_name_H-M   'P 1'
#
loop_
_entity.id
_entity.type
_entity.pdbx_description
1 polymer ?
#
loop_
_entity_poly.entity_id
_entity_poly.type
_entity_poly.pdbx_seq_one_letter_code
_entity_poly.pdbx_strand_id
1 'polypeptide(L)'
;MGSETAIERARAVLALGAGVPARAWYVKRLDNSAAGYYLVVFGEENHAVGVAAVDGMSGEVSSYAPLAGAKPLLPVNAARASELAGAAPLEPPRLVWRPCRASQSMLSPIWEIRTAGGLIYIDQQSQIWTQLEPGGPGGSCAPPR
;
A
#
# COMPACT_ATOMS: atom_id res chain seq x y z
N MET A 1 -16.99 -4.83 4.70
CA MET A 1 -17.05 -3.63 3.84
C MET A 1 -16.29 -3.89 2.55
N GLY A 2 -16.82 -3.46 1.43
CA GLY A 2 -16.19 -3.65 0.13
C GLY A 2 -15.38 -2.42 -0.33
N SER A 3 -14.65 -2.60 -1.43
CA SER A 3 -13.82 -1.54 -2.01
C SER A 3 -14.64 -0.31 -2.44
N GLU A 4 -15.86 -0.51 -2.93
CA GLU A 4 -16.70 0.61 -3.35
C GLU A 4 -17.08 1.54 -2.18
N THR A 5 -17.41 0.96 -1.03
CA THR A 5 -17.70 1.74 0.17
C THR A 5 -16.45 2.49 0.64
N ALA A 6 -15.29 1.85 0.57
CA ALA A 6 -14.02 2.49 0.92
C ALA A 6 -13.75 3.69 0.01
N ILE A 7 -14.00 3.54 -1.30
CA ILE A 7 -13.82 4.64 -2.26
C ILE A 7 -14.75 5.82 -1.93
N GLU A 8 -16.02 5.55 -1.61
CA GLU A 8 -16.96 6.61 -1.24
C GLU A 8 -16.54 7.37 0.02
N ARG A 9 -16.07 6.62 1.03
CA ARG A 9 -15.60 7.22 2.29
C ARG A 9 -14.38 8.12 2.04
N ALA A 10 -13.42 7.62 1.25
CA ALA A 10 -12.23 8.36 0.92
C ALA A 10 -12.56 9.61 0.08
N ARG A 11 -13.48 9.49 -0.88
CA ARG A 11 -13.90 10.60 -1.73
C ARG A 11 -14.49 11.74 -0.90
N ALA A 12 -15.29 11.41 0.10
CA ALA A 12 -15.90 12.40 0.98
C ALA A 12 -14.84 13.16 1.79
N VAL A 13 -13.87 12.44 2.37
CA VAL A 13 -12.81 13.05 3.18
C VAL A 13 -11.90 13.94 2.35
N LEU A 14 -11.55 13.50 1.14
CA LEU A 14 -10.69 14.27 0.23
C LEU A 14 -11.46 15.37 -0.52
N ALA A 15 -12.78 15.42 -0.38
CA ALA A 15 -13.66 16.37 -1.06
C ALA A 15 -13.48 16.34 -2.58
N LEU A 16 -13.36 15.15 -3.16
CA LEU A 16 -13.20 14.96 -4.60
C LEU A 16 -14.55 14.72 -5.27
N GLY A 17 -14.69 15.24 -6.50
CA GLY A 17 -15.90 15.07 -7.28
C GLY A 17 -16.12 13.64 -7.74
N ALA A 18 -17.40 13.30 -8.01
CA ALA A 18 -17.78 11.95 -8.45
C ALA A 18 -17.15 11.55 -9.79
N GLY A 19 -16.73 12.52 -10.59
CA GLY A 19 -16.08 12.26 -11.88
C GLY A 19 -14.59 11.88 -11.78
N VAL A 20 -13.98 12.02 -10.62
CA VAL A 20 -12.57 11.63 -10.44
C VAL A 20 -12.51 10.11 -10.29
N PRO A 21 -11.81 9.40 -11.19
CA PRO A 21 -11.74 7.96 -11.09
C PRO A 21 -10.93 7.53 -9.87
N ALA A 22 -11.20 6.32 -9.38
CA ALA A 22 -10.53 5.78 -8.20
C ALA A 22 -10.25 4.29 -8.37
N ARG A 23 -9.18 3.85 -7.72
CA ARG A 23 -8.86 2.43 -7.58
C ARG A 23 -8.59 2.12 -6.11
N ALA A 24 -8.93 0.92 -5.70
CA ALA A 24 -8.71 0.47 -4.33
C ALA A 24 -7.94 -0.85 -4.34
N TRP A 25 -6.99 -0.95 -3.41
CA TRP A 25 -6.24 -2.19 -3.16
C TRP A 25 -6.41 -2.56 -1.70
N TYR A 26 -6.66 -3.84 -1.44
CA TYR A 26 -6.69 -4.32 -0.08
C TYR A 26 -5.25 -4.50 0.42
N VAL A 27 -4.97 -4.02 1.62
CA VAL A 27 -3.65 -4.13 2.25
C VAL A 27 -3.81 -4.88 3.57
N LYS A 28 -3.06 -5.97 3.72
CA LYS A 28 -3.07 -6.75 4.96
C LYS A 28 -2.12 -6.13 5.97
N ARG A 29 -2.58 -5.92 7.19
CA ARG A 29 -1.71 -5.46 8.27
C ARG A 29 -0.96 -6.64 8.86
N LEU A 30 0.36 -6.50 8.95
CA LEU A 30 1.24 -7.53 9.52
C LEU A 30 1.41 -7.37 11.03
N ASP A 31 1.13 -6.19 11.56
CA ASP A 31 1.20 -5.90 12.99
C ASP A 31 -0.09 -6.26 13.74
N ASN A 32 -1.18 -6.47 13.00
CA ASN A 32 -2.46 -6.90 13.54
C ASN A 32 -3.17 -7.76 12.50
N SER A 33 -3.08 -9.07 12.64
CA SER A 33 -3.60 -10.01 11.65
C SER A 33 -5.11 -9.96 11.47
N ALA A 34 -5.85 -9.42 12.42
CA ALA A 34 -7.30 -9.25 12.32
C ALA A 34 -7.69 -7.99 11.55
N ALA A 35 -6.74 -7.12 11.26
CA ALA A 35 -6.99 -5.86 10.62
C ALA A 35 -6.40 -5.80 9.21
N GLY A 36 -7.05 -5.03 8.38
CA GLY A 36 -6.57 -4.68 7.05
C GLY A 36 -7.23 -3.38 6.66
N TYR A 37 -6.80 -2.80 5.55
CA TYR A 37 -7.38 -1.57 5.08
C TYR A 37 -7.39 -1.53 3.56
N TYR A 38 -8.18 -0.62 3.00
CA TYR A 38 -8.15 -0.34 1.58
C TYR A 38 -7.30 0.90 1.35
N LEU A 39 -6.31 0.76 0.46
CA LEU A 39 -5.61 1.91 -0.08
C LEU A 39 -6.41 2.38 -1.28
N VAL A 40 -6.96 3.59 -1.20
CA VAL A 40 -7.76 4.16 -2.28
C VAL A 40 -6.96 5.30 -2.90
N VAL A 41 -6.75 5.24 -4.21
CA VAL A 41 -6.02 6.27 -4.93
C VAL A 41 -6.93 6.83 -6.01
N PHE A 42 -7.01 8.16 -6.07
CA PHE A 42 -7.85 8.90 -7.00
C PHE A 42 -7.00 9.54 -8.10
N GLY A 43 -7.52 9.53 -9.30
CA GLY A 43 -6.89 10.17 -10.45
C GLY A 43 -6.83 9.25 -11.66
N GLU A 44 -6.29 9.77 -12.74
CA GLU A 44 -5.98 9.00 -13.94
C GLU A 44 -4.71 8.19 -13.71
N GLU A 45 -4.46 7.21 -14.55
CA GLU A 45 -3.41 6.21 -14.33
C GLU A 45 -2.03 6.78 -13.95
N ASN A 46 -1.63 7.87 -14.58
CA ASN A 46 -0.34 8.52 -14.30
C ASN A 46 -0.49 9.88 -13.63
N HIS A 47 -1.67 10.17 -13.07
CA HIS A 47 -1.99 11.46 -12.48
C HIS A 47 -2.77 11.27 -11.18
N ALA A 48 -2.11 10.70 -10.16
CA ALA A 48 -2.73 10.52 -8.85
C ALA A 48 -2.93 11.87 -8.15
N VAL A 49 -4.15 12.16 -7.75
CA VAL A 49 -4.51 13.45 -7.15
C VAL A 49 -4.88 13.34 -5.67
N GLY A 50 -5.07 12.14 -5.17
CA GLY A 50 -5.36 11.93 -3.76
C GLY A 50 -5.21 10.47 -3.38
N VAL A 51 -4.91 10.22 -2.11
CA VAL A 51 -4.75 8.88 -1.57
C VAL A 51 -5.32 8.82 -0.15
N ALA A 52 -5.90 7.69 0.20
CA ALA A 52 -6.46 7.49 1.54
C ALA A 52 -6.33 6.02 1.97
N ALA A 53 -6.17 5.81 3.27
CA ALA A 53 -6.24 4.49 3.88
C ALA A 53 -7.56 4.40 4.65
N VAL A 54 -8.39 3.43 4.29
CA VAL A 54 -9.73 3.24 4.85
C VAL A 54 -9.78 1.89 5.56
N ASP A 55 -10.06 1.91 6.87
CA ASP A 55 -10.11 0.67 7.65
C ASP A 55 -11.09 -0.32 7.04
N GLY A 56 -10.67 -1.57 6.88
CA GLY A 56 -11.45 -2.61 6.20
C GLY A 56 -12.66 -3.08 6.98
N MET A 57 -12.74 -2.82 8.27
CA MET A 57 -13.88 -3.21 9.10
C MET A 57 -14.79 -2.04 9.42
N SER A 58 -14.22 -0.93 9.90
CA SER A 58 -15.02 0.21 10.37
C SER A 58 -15.39 1.19 9.25
N GLY A 59 -14.62 1.21 8.16
CA GLY A 59 -14.80 2.21 7.12
C GLY A 59 -14.24 3.57 7.47
N GLU A 60 -13.53 3.68 8.57
CA GLU A 60 -12.93 4.92 9.01
C GLU A 60 -11.70 5.26 8.17
N VAL A 61 -11.59 6.52 7.74
CA VAL A 61 -10.41 6.98 7.02
C VAL A 61 -9.36 7.35 8.06
N SER A 62 -8.30 6.55 8.14
CA SER A 62 -7.26 6.71 9.16
C SER A 62 -6.12 7.61 8.71
N SER A 63 -5.92 7.75 7.40
CA SER A 63 -4.85 8.57 6.84
C SER A 63 -5.23 8.98 5.43
N TYR A 64 -4.90 10.19 5.03
CA TYR A 64 -5.18 10.66 3.67
C TYR A 64 -4.28 11.85 3.34
N ALA A 65 -4.06 12.07 2.03
CA ALA A 65 -3.27 13.19 1.54
C ALA A 65 -3.66 13.57 0.12
N PRO A 66 -3.68 14.86 -0.21
CA PRO A 66 -3.73 15.27 -1.62
C PRO A 66 -2.40 14.97 -2.30
N LEU A 67 -2.43 14.70 -3.60
CA LEU A 67 -1.25 14.44 -4.40
C LEU A 67 -1.18 15.45 -5.56
N ALA A 68 0.03 15.66 -6.08
CA ALA A 68 0.27 16.70 -7.07
C ALA A 68 -0.18 16.35 -8.50
N GLY A 69 -0.62 15.12 -8.75
CA GLY A 69 -1.06 14.72 -10.09
C GLY A 69 0.06 14.38 -11.06
N ALA A 70 1.30 14.31 -10.60
CA ALA A 70 2.47 14.08 -11.45
C ALA A 70 3.00 12.64 -11.40
N LYS A 71 2.37 11.76 -10.63
CA LYS A 71 2.86 10.39 -10.40
C LYS A 71 1.76 9.37 -10.68
N PRO A 72 2.13 8.12 -10.97
CA PRO A 72 1.15 7.05 -11.16
C PRO A 72 0.39 6.74 -9.87
N LEU A 73 -0.72 6.03 -10.00
CA LEU A 73 -1.58 5.67 -8.87
C LEU A 73 -0.81 4.86 -7.83
N LEU A 74 0.04 3.93 -8.26
CA LEU A 74 1.02 3.28 -7.38
C LEU A 74 2.40 3.48 -7.99
N PRO A 75 3.36 4.03 -7.27
CA PRO A 75 4.72 4.18 -7.77
C PRO A 75 5.34 2.86 -8.22
N VAL A 76 5.08 1.78 -7.47
CA VAL A 76 5.48 0.42 -7.86
C VAL A 76 4.23 -0.44 -7.91
N ASN A 77 3.87 -0.92 -9.10
CA ASN A 77 2.74 -1.83 -9.27
C ASN A 77 3.21 -3.30 -9.11
N ALA A 78 2.26 -4.24 -9.15
CA ALA A 78 2.56 -5.66 -8.94
C ALA A 78 3.56 -6.21 -9.97
N ALA A 79 3.44 -5.83 -11.24
CA ALA A 79 4.34 -6.29 -12.28
C ALA A 79 5.76 -5.80 -12.05
N ARG A 80 5.92 -4.53 -11.69
CA ARG A 80 7.22 -3.95 -11.39
C ARG A 80 7.85 -4.57 -10.15
N ALA A 81 7.04 -4.84 -9.11
CA ALA A 81 7.51 -5.50 -7.91
C ALA A 81 8.06 -6.90 -8.22
N SER A 82 7.36 -7.65 -9.06
CA SER A 82 7.83 -8.98 -9.49
C SER A 82 9.15 -8.91 -10.25
N GLU A 83 9.32 -7.92 -11.13
CA GLU A 83 10.60 -7.71 -11.82
C GLU A 83 11.73 -7.40 -10.84
N LEU A 84 11.48 -6.52 -9.88
CA LEU A 84 12.48 -6.12 -8.89
C LEU A 84 12.87 -7.27 -7.96
N ALA A 85 11.95 -8.19 -7.69
CA ALA A 85 12.24 -9.37 -6.87
C ALA A 85 13.26 -10.30 -7.51
N GLY A 86 13.38 -10.28 -8.84
CA GLY A 86 14.39 -11.07 -9.55
C GLY A 86 14.14 -12.57 -9.56
N ALA A 87 12.97 -13.02 -9.12
CA ALA A 87 12.59 -14.43 -9.09
C ALA A 87 11.10 -14.56 -9.39
N ALA A 88 10.71 -15.70 -9.96
CA ALA A 88 9.30 -15.94 -10.27
C ALA A 88 8.48 -16.04 -8.99
N PRO A 89 7.38 -15.30 -8.88
CA PRO A 89 6.51 -15.42 -7.72
C PRO A 89 5.72 -16.74 -7.77
N LEU A 90 5.57 -17.38 -6.61
CA LEU A 90 4.80 -18.63 -6.50
C LEU A 90 3.29 -18.36 -6.47
N GLU A 91 2.90 -17.15 -6.13
CA GLU A 91 1.52 -16.69 -6.10
C GLU A 91 1.51 -15.19 -6.42
N PRO A 92 0.36 -14.61 -6.77
CA PRO A 92 0.31 -13.18 -7.08
C PRO A 92 0.83 -12.33 -5.92
N PRO A 93 1.62 -11.28 -6.18
CA PRO A 93 2.06 -10.35 -5.15
C PRO A 93 0.87 -9.75 -4.40
N ARG A 94 1.04 -9.51 -3.10
CA ARG A 94 0.01 -8.89 -2.30
C ARG A 94 0.55 -7.67 -1.55
N LEU A 95 -0.30 -6.70 -1.29
CA LEU A 95 0.07 -5.54 -0.51
C LEU A 95 -0.06 -5.86 0.97
N VAL A 96 0.97 -5.48 1.72
CA VAL A 96 1.03 -5.64 3.17
C VAL A 96 1.58 -4.37 3.79
N TRP A 97 1.35 -4.18 5.07
CA TRP A 97 1.92 -3.04 5.77
C TRP A 97 2.06 -3.29 7.26
N ARG A 98 3.11 -2.74 7.82
CA ARG A 98 3.34 -2.53 9.25
C ARG A 98 4.26 -1.33 9.39
N PRO A 99 4.21 -0.59 10.52
CA PRO A 99 5.16 0.50 10.75
C PRO A 99 6.59 -0.06 10.75
N CYS A 100 7.43 0.46 9.87
CA CYS A 100 8.79 -0.04 9.74
C CYS A 100 9.63 0.94 8.92
N ARG A 101 10.94 0.69 8.87
CA ARG A 101 11.84 1.55 8.11
C ARG A 101 11.52 1.58 6.62
N ALA A 102 11.04 0.46 6.07
CA ALA A 102 10.65 0.41 4.66
C ALA A 102 9.43 1.28 4.37
N SER A 103 8.53 1.46 5.35
CA SER A 103 7.39 2.35 5.21
C SER A 103 6.82 2.70 6.57
N GLN A 104 6.78 3.99 6.87
CA GLN A 104 6.18 4.51 8.10
C GLN A 104 4.76 5.02 7.88
N SER A 105 4.26 4.97 6.65
CA SER A 105 2.94 5.48 6.29
C SER A 105 2.07 4.38 5.69
N MET A 106 0.84 4.28 6.16
CA MET A 106 -0.18 3.41 5.57
C MET A 106 -0.45 3.75 4.11
N LEU A 107 -0.12 4.97 3.67
CA LEU A 107 -0.32 5.40 2.29
C LEU A 107 0.76 4.86 1.34
N SER A 108 1.78 4.20 1.87
CA SER A 108 2.87 3.60 1.08
C SER A 108 3.03 2.12 1.46
N PRO A 109 2.07 1.25 1.11
CA PRO A 109 2.15 -0.16 1.45
C PRO A 109 3.26 -0.86 0.65
N ILE A 110 3.58 -2.06 1.08
CA ILE A 110 4.73 -2.82 0.60
C ILE A 110 4.23 -4.06 -0.12
N TRP A 111 4.85 -4.41 -1.25
CA TRP A 111 4.55 -5.66 -1.93
C TRP A 111 5.25 -6.82 -1.24
N GLU A 112 4.49 -7.84 -0.86
CA GLU A 112 5.02 -9.11 -0.37
C GLU A 112 4.98 -10.14 -1.50
N ILE A 113 6.14 -10.70 -1.82
CA ILE A 113 6.28 -11.64 -2.93
C ILE A 113 6.84 -12.95 -2.37
N ARG A 114 6.10 -14.04 -2.53
CA ARG A 114 6.54 -15.37 -2.16
C ARG A 114 7.28 -15.98 -3.34
N THR A 115 8.53 -16.37 -3.11
CA THR A 115 9.38 -17.03 -4.11
C THR A 115 9.87 -18.35 -3.57
N ALA A 116 10.50 -19.17 -4.43
CA ALA A 116 11.09 -20.42 -4.00
C ALA A 116 12.20 -20.24 -2.95
N GLY A 117 12.84 -19.06 -2.94
CA GLY A 117 13.88 -18.72 -1.97
C GLY A 117 13.35 -18.08 -0.69
N GLY A 118 12.04 -17.83 -0.58
CA GLY A 118 11.42 -17.21 0.58
C GLY A 118 10.66 -15.94 0.23
N LEU A 119 10.31 -15.16 1.26
CA LEU A 119 9.56 -13.92 1.09
C LEU A 119 10.50 -12.78 0.76
N ILE A 120 10.08 -11.95 -0.21
CA ILE A 120 10.76 -10.72 -0.59
C ILE A 120 9.75 -9.58 -0.49
N TYR A 121 10.19 -8.43 0.00
CA TYR A 121 9.35 -7.25 0.15
C TYR A 121 9.90 -6.12 -0.71
N ILE A 122 9.03 -5.47 -1.46
CA ILE A 122 9.39 -4.34 -2.32
C ILE A 122 8.57 -3.13 -1.88
N ASP A 123 9.25 -2.06 -1.48
CA ASP A 123 8.56 -0.85 -1.08
C ASP A 123 8.23 0.04 -2.28
N GLN A 124 7.51 1.13 -2.04
CA GLN A 124 7.08 2.04 -3.12
C GLN A 124 8.21 2.93 -3.62
N GLN A 125 9.42 2.78 -3.09
CA GLN A 125 10.63 3.45 -3.56
C GLN A 125 11.54 2.49 -4.31
N SER A 126 11.05 1.32 -4.67
CA SER A 126 11.76 0.26 -5.40
C SER A 126 12.91 -0.37 -4.61
N GLN A 127 12.91 -0.24 -3.29
CA GLN A 127 13.90 -0.91 -2.45
C GLN A 127 13.44 -2.33 -2.12
N ILE A 128 14.41 -3.23 -2.01
CA ILE A 128 14.18 -4.66 -1.76
C ILE A 128 14.53 -4.97 -0.31
N TRP A 129 13.62 -5.66 0.38
CA TRP A 129 13.80 -6.07 1.77
C TRP A 129 13.58 -7.56 1.90
N THR A 130 14.38 -8.24 2.71
CA THR A 130 14.19 -9.66 2.98
C THR A 130 13.37 -9.90 4.24
N GLN A 131 13.17 -8.87 5.07
CA GLN A 131 12.33 -8.94 6.25
C GLN A 131 11.85 -7.55 6.65
N LEU A 132 10.71 -7.51 7.33
CA LEU A 132 10.11 -6.29 7.86
C LEU A 132 9.97 -6.46 9.37
N GLU A 133 11.05 -6.27 10.10
CA GLU A 133 11.01 -6.37 11.55
C GLU A 133 10.58 -5.03 12.15
N PRO A 134 9.80 -5.07 13.24
CA PRO A 134 9.54 -3.85 13.99
C PRO A 134 10.88 -3.34 14.51
N GLY A 135 11.16 -2.07 14.26
CA GLY A 135 12.35 -1.41 14.79
C GLY A 135 12.22 -1.16 16.28
N GLY A 136 13.19 -0.46 16.85
CA GLY A 136 13.14 -0.02 18.22
C GLY A 136 12.04 1.03 18.44
N PRO A 137 12.15 1.83 19.51
CA PRO A 137 11.18 2.90 19.78
C PRO A 137 10.99 3.77 18.54
N GLY A 138 9.72 3.95 18.13
CA GLY A 138 9.40 4.62 16.90
C GLY A 138 8.86 3.70 15.81
N GLY A 139 8.88 2.38 16.03
CA GLY A 139 8.21 1.44 15.16
C GLY A 139 8.82 1.22 13.79
N SER A 140 10.10 1.56 13.59
CA SER A 140 10.75 1.35 12.29
C SER A 140 11.33 -0.05 12.17
N CYS A 141 11.35 -0.59 10.95
CA CYS A 141 12.02 -1.85 10.63
C CYS A 141 13.51 -1.65 10.49
N ALA A 142 14.29 -2.68 10.86
CA ALA A 142 15.70 -2.71 10.53
C ALA A 142 15.88 -3.15 9.07
N PRO A 143 16.83 -2.57 8.30
CA PRO A 143 17.13 -3.10 6.97
C PRO A 143 17.79 -4.47 7.09
N PRO A 144 17.66 -5.34 6.08
CA PRO A 144 18.40 -6.59 6.05
C PRO A 144 19.90 -6.34 6.04
N ARG A 145 20.62 -7.20 6.72
CA ARG A 145 22.07 -7.11 6.80
C ARG A 145 22.73 -8.27 6.07
#